data_56d0eae3fe982c4a81f8c06cc17db142
#
_entry.id   56d0eae3fe982c4a81f8c06cc17db142
#
_cell.length_a   1.000
_cell.length_b   1.000
_cell.length_c   1.000
_cell.angle_alpha   90.00
_cell.angle_beta   90.00
_cell.angle_gamma   90.00
#
_symmetry.space_group_name_H-M   'P 1'
#
loop_
_entity.id
_entity.type
_entity.pdbx_description
1 polymer ?
#
loop_
_entity_poly.entity_id
_entity_poly.type
_entity_poly.pdbx_seq_one_letter_code
_entity_poly.pdbx_strand_id
1 'polypeptide(L)'
;MAVKQNIFRVRRSYNQWVANQTLEDYALRFTAKSARRWSAARVSHTALGAISFLAMEAIGGSITLHYGFDNAVAAILAVSLVIFLTAIPISYYAARYGVDIDLLTRGAVFGYIGSTITSLIYASFTFIFFAIEAAIMAMALEMLFAIPLVLGYLICAVVIIPL
;
A
#
# COMPACT_ATOMS: atom_id res chain seq x y z
N MET A 1 8.85 47.62 -6.72
CA MET A 1 7.39 47.45 -6.69
C MET A 1 7.04 46.03 -6.39
N ALA A 2 6.46 45.74 -5.21
CA ALA A 2 6.03 44.39 -4.87
C ALA A 2 4.72 44.08 -5.59
N VAL A 3 4.74 43.07 -6.43
CA VAL A 3 3.54 42.60 -7.14
C VAL A 3 2.60 41.98 -6.11
N LYS A 4 1.46 42.62 -5.87
CA LYS A 4 0.43 42.13 -4.95
C LYS A 4 -0.24 40.91 -5.60
N GLN A 5 0.16 39.70 -5.18
CA GLN A 5 -0.49 38.47 -5.62
C GLN A 5 -1.91 38.37 -5.06
N ASN A 6 -2.91 38.38 -5.94
CA ASN A 6 -4.29 38.07 -5.56
C ASN A 6 -4.41 36.54 -5.40
N ILE A 7 -4.29 36.06 -4.16
CA ILE A 7 -4.47 34.65 -3.83
C ILE A 7 -5.96 34.43 -3.53
N PHE A 8 -6.62 33.57 -4.30
CA PHE A 8 -8.01 33.18 -4.05
C PHE A 8 -8.15 32.56 -2.66
N ARG A 9 -9.29 32.80 -2.00
CA ARG A 9 -9.56 32.34 -0.62
C ARG A 9 -9.33 30.83 -0.44
N VAL A 10 -9.76 30.03 -1.40
CA VAL A 10 -9.55 28.56 -1.39
C VAL A 10 -8.06 28.19 -1.40
N ARG A 11 -7.25 28.89 -2.20
CA ARG A 11 -5.81 28.66 -2.28
C ARG A 11 -5.10 29.07 -0.99
N ARG A 12 -5.59 30.09 -0.30
CA ARG A 12 -5.06 30.52 0.99
C ARG A 12 -5.33 29.48 2.08
N SER A 13 -6.53 28.93 2.16
CA SER A 13 -6.88 27.85 3.09
C SER A 13 -6.08 26.58 2.80
N TYR A 14 -5.89 26.24 1.55
CA TYR A 14 -5.05 25.14 1.11
C TYR A 14 -3.58 25.32 1.56
N ASN A 15 -3.02 26.51 1.36
CA ASN A 15 -1.64 26.81 1.78
C ASN A 15 -1.48 26.75 3.31
N GLN A 16 -2.48 27.15 4.08
CA GLN A 16 -2.46 27.03 5.54
C GLN A 16 -2.47 25.57 6.00
N TRP A 17 -3.21 24.71 5.32
CA TRP A 17 -3.23 23.28 5.61
C TRP A 17 -1.89 22.62 5.27
N VAL A 18 -1.33 22.94 4.13
CA VAL A 18 -0.03 22.38 3.69
C VAL A 18 1.12 22.88 4.58
N ALA A 19 1.03 24.10 5.11
CA ALA A 19 2.03 24.66 6.01
C ALA A 19 1.84 24.24 7.49
N ASN A 20 0.83 23.45 7.81
CA ASN A 20 0.60 22.98 9.16
C ASN A 20 1.59 21.86 9.51
N GLN A 21 2.52 22.15 10.43
CA GLN A 21 3.56 21.20 10.84
C GLN A 21 3.01 19.91 11.46
N THR A 22 1.81 19.94 12.04
CA THR A 22 1.19 18.73 12.60
C THR A 22 0.67 17.77 11.54
N LEU A 23 0.45 18.25 10.31
CA LEU A 23 0.04 17.48 9.15
C LEU A 23 1.20 17.21 8.18
N GLU A 24 2.38 17.74 8.48
CA GLU A 24 3.57 17.56 7.65
C GLU A 24 4.16 16.17 7.87
N ASP A 25 4.16 15.39 6.81
CA ASP A 25 4.68 14.03 6.80
C ASP A 25 5.86 13.84 5.84
N TYR A 26 6.31 14.91 5.19
CA TYR A 26 7.39 14.85 4.22
C TYR A 26 8.67 14.25 4.79
N ALA A 27 9.03 14.59 6.02
CA ALA A 27 10.22 14.07 6.68
C ALA A 27 10.17 12.54 6.88
N LEU A 28 9.00 11.96 7.03
CA LEU A 28 8.79 10.52 7.17
C LEU A 28 8.78 9.79 5.82
N ARG A 29 8.40 10.48 4.75
CA ARG A 29 8.21 9.91 3.40
C ARG A 29 9.35 10.19 2.44
N PHE A 30 10.33 11.00 2.85
CA PHE A 30 11.49 11.37 2.05
C PHE A 30 12.75 10.70 2.56
N THR A 31 13.49 10.07 1.64
CA THR A 31 14.80 9.48 1.95
C THR A 31 15.92 10.23 1.21
N ALA A 32 16.70 10.99 1.94
CA ALA A 32 17.83 11.71 1.39
C ALA A 32 18.86 10.76 0.75
N LYS A 33 19.56 11.21 -0.29
CA LYS A 33 20.56 10.40 -0.99
C LYS A 33 21.64 9.84 -0.04
N SER A 34 22.07 10.61 0.94
CA SER A 34 23.06 10.21 1.95
C SER A 34 22.55 9.09 2.88
N ALA A 35 21.24 8.96 3.04
CA ALA A 35 20.60 7.92 3.89
C ALA A 35 20.30 6.63 3.12
N ARG A 36 20.43 6.60 1.80
CA ARG A 36 20.16 5.43 0.95
C ARG A 36 21.32 4.44 1.01
N ARG A 37 21.28 3.57 2.03
CA ARG A 37 22.37 2.60 2.29
C ARG A 37 22.07 1.18 1.83
N TRP A 38 20.84 0.90 1.44
CA TRP A 38 20.43 -0.43 1.02
C TRP A 38 20.81 -0.67 -0.45
N SER A 39 21.36 -1.84 -0.72
CA SER A 39 21.58 -2.30 -2.10
C SER A 39 20.26 -2.63 -2.78
N ALA A 40 20.25 -2.62 -4.12
CA ALA A 40 19.09 -3.02 -4.91
C ALA A 40 18.61 -4.45 -4.54
N ALA A 41 19.54 -5.39 -4.32
CA ALA A 41 19.23 -6.75 -3.91
C ALA A 41 18.50 -6.77 -2.55
N ARG A 42 18.94 -5.99 -1.56
CA ARG A 42 18.27 -5.93 -0.26
C ARG A 42 16.84 -5.39 -0.38
N VAL A 43 16.64 -4.32 -1.15
CA VAL A 43 15.31 -3.76 -1.41
C VAL A 43 14.42 -4.78 -2.12
N SER A 44 14.95 -5.49 -3.14
CA SER A 44 14.20 -6.51 -3.86
C SER A 44 13.80 -7.69 -2.97
N HIS A 45 14.71 -8.18 -2.12
CA HIS A 45 14.39 -9.27 -1.18
C HIS A 45 13.33 -8.85 -0.14
N THR A 46 13.40 -7.61 0.35
CA THR A 46 12.36 -7.09 1.26
C THR A 46 11.01 -7.00 0.57
N ALA A 47 10.98 -6.53 -0.68
CA ALA A 47 9.75 -6.47 -1.47
C ALA A 47 9.19 -7.88 -1.75
N LEU A 48 10.05 -8.85 -2.12
CA LEU A 48 9.63 -10.25 -2.32
C LEU A 48 9.06 -10.87 -1.05
N GLY A 49 9.66 -10.59 0.12
CA GLY A 49 9.14 -11.06 1.40
C GLY A 49 7.75 -10.51 1.76
N ALA A 50 7.43 -9.32 1.27
CA ALA A 50 6.11 -8.71 1.48
C ALA A 50 5.02 -9.20 0.51
N ILE A 51 5.38 -9.96 -0.54
CA ILE A 51 4.43 -10.45 -1.56
C ILE A 51 3.71 -11.73 -1.11
N SER A 52 4.33 -12.53 -0.24
CA SER A 52 3.69 -13.74 0.30
C SER A 52 2.51 -13.33 1.19
N PHE A 53 1.29 -13.60 0.70
CA PHE A 53 0.08 -13.03 1.24
C PHE A 53 -1.08 -14.02 1.07
N LEU A 54 -1.53 -14.63 2.18
CA LEU A 54 -2.52 -15.71 2.17
C LEU A 54 -3.82 -15.36 1.45
N ALA A 55 -4.28 -14.11 1.56
CA ALA A 55 -5.47 -13.66 0.87
C ALA A 55 -5.32 -13.75 -0.66
N MET A 56 -4.15 -13.40 -1.21
CA MET A 56 -3.89 -13.52 -2.65
C MET A 56 -3.83 -14.98 -3.10
N GLU A 57 -3.26 -15.86 -2.28
CA GLU A 57 -3.23 -17.30 -2.52
C GLU A 57 -4.65 -17.88 -2.53
N ALA A 58 -5.50 -17.49 -1.58
CA ALA A 58 -6.89 -17.91 -1.52
C ALA A 58 -7.69 -17.40 -2.73
N ILE A 59 -7.48 -16.15 -3.16
CA ILE A 59 -8.11 -15.58 -4.37
C ILE A 59 -7.66 -16.36 -5.62
N GLY A 60 -6.34 -16.60 -5.75
CA GLY A 60 -5.80 -17.38 -6.86
C GLY A 60 -6.36 -18.79 -6.91
N GLY A 61 -6.46 -19.46 -5.76
CA GLY A 61 -7.11 -20.77 -5.63
C GLY A 61 -8.58 -20.75 -6.02
N SER A 62 -9.33 -19.75 -5.57
CA SER A 62 -10.74 -19.58 -5.91
C SER A 62 -10.95 -19.37 -7.42
N ILE A 63 -10.16 -18.52 -8.05
CA ILE A 63 -10.21 -18.31 -9.50
C ILE A 63 -9.91 -19.61 -10.25
N THR A 64 -8.91 -20.35 -9.80
CA THR A 64 -8.52 -21.64 -10.41
C THR A 64 -9.64 -22.67 -10.32
N LEU A 65 -10.32 -22.76 -9.18
CA LEU A 65 -11.45 -23.68 -8.99
C LEU A 65 -12.66 -23.35 -9.88
N HIS A 66 -12.93 -22.06 -10.10
CA HIS A 66 -14.11 -21.65 -10.89
C HIS A 66 -13.87 -21.63 -12.39
N TYR A 67 -12.66 -21.29 -12.85
CA TYR A 67 -12.37 -21.03 -14.27
C TYR A 67 -11.36 -22.00 -14.88
N GLY A 68 -10.80 -22.89 -14.08
CA GLY A 68 -9.74 -23.82 -14.51
C GLY A 68 -8.35 -23.20 -14.46
N PHE A 69 -7.34 -24.06 -14.39
CA PHE A 69 -5.95 -23.66 -14.19
C PHE A 69 -5.41 -22.80 -15.33
N ASP A 70 -5.60 -23.19 -16.57
CA ASP A 70 -5.04 -22.48 -17.73
C ASP A 70 -5.59 -21.06 -17.86
N ASN A 71 -6.90 -20.89 -17.68
CA ASN A 71 -7.54 -19.58 -17.71
C ASN A 71 -7.11 -18.70 -16.52
N ALA A 72 -7.01 -19.27 -15.34
CA ALA A 72 -6.56 -18.57 -14.15
C ALA A 72 -5.12 -18.06 -14.31
N VAL A 73 -4.20 -18.92 -14.75
CA VAL A 73 -2.80 -18.55 -14.97
C VAL A 73 -2.67 -17.49 -16.08
N ALA A 74 -3.37 -17.67 -17.20
CA ALA A 74 -3.35 -16.68 -18.28
C ALA A 74 -3.85 -15.31 -17.83
N ALA A 75 -4.95 -15.25 -17.07
CA ALA A 75 -5.51 -14.03 -16.56
C ALA A 75 -4.56 -13.35 -15.54
N ILE A 76 -4.00 -14.12 -14.60
CA ILE A 76 -3.05 -13.61 -13.61
C ILE A 76 -1.80 -13.04 -14.29
N LEU A 77 -1.24 -13.75 -15.25
CA LEU A 77 -0.06 -13.27 -15.98
C LEU A 77 -0.35 -12.00 -16.80
N ALA A 78 -1.50 -11.94 -17.48
CA ALA A 78 -1.90 -10.77 -18.24
C ALA A 78 -2.06 -9.53 -17.34
N VAL A 79 -2.78 -9.66 -16.22
CA VAL A 79 -2.96 -8.56 -15.26
C VAL A 79 -1.62 -8.17 -14.62
N SER A 80 -0.80 -9.15 -14.23
CA SER A 80 0.53 -8.90 -13.66
C SER A 80 1.42 -8.11 -14.61
N LEU A 81 1.36 -8.42 -15.91
CA LEU A 81 2.11 -7.66 -16.93
C LEU A 81 1.64 -6.20 -17.02
N VAL A 82 0.33 -5.96 -17.03
CA VAL A 82 -0.23 -4.60 -17.06
C VAL A 82 0.20 -3.81 -15.82
N ILE A 83 0.07 -4.42 -14.62
CA ILE A 83 0.49 -3.80 -13.36
C ILE A 83 2.00 -3.50 -13.39
N PHE A 84 2.81 -4.44 -13.84
CA PHE A 84 4.26 -4.25 -13.94
C PHE A 84 4.62 -3.07 -14.84
N LEU A 85 4.05 -3.00 -16.05
CA LEU A 85 4.32 -1.93 -17.00
C LEU A 85 3.90 -0.56 -16.46
N THR A 86 2.79 -0.46 -15.76
CA THR A 86 2.33 0.79 -15.13
C THR A 86 3.16 1.17 -13.89
N ALA A 87 3.65 0.20 -13.15
CA ALA A 87 4.45 0.42 -11.95
C ALA A 87 5.89 0.90 -12.25
N ILE A 88 6.47 0.54 -13.40
CA ILE A 88 7.85 0.90 -13.77
C ILE A 88 8.10 2.43 -13.68
N PRO A 89 7.35 3.30 -14.37
CA PRO A 89 7.61 4.74 -14.31
C PRO A 89 7.40 5.30 -12.90
N ILE A 90 6.38 4.84 -12.19
CA ILE A 90 6.08 5.28 -10.84
C ILE A 90 7.25 4.94 -9.89
N SER A 91 7.69 3.68 -9.91
CA SER A 91 8.79 3.20 -9.09
C SER A 91 10.12 3.90 -9.43
N TYR A 92 10.36 4.14 -10.72
CA TYR A 92 11.55 4.85 -11.17
C TYR A 92 11.63 6.27 -10.61
N TYR A 93 10.54 7.03 -10.72
CA TYR A 93 10.50 8.39 -10.21
C TYR A 93 10.50 8.44 -8.68
N ALA A 94 9.78 7.56 -8.00
CA ALA A 94 9.81 7.44 -6.54
C ALA A 94 11.25 7.17 -6.04
N ALA A 95 11.96 6.22 -6.65
CA ALA A 95 13.34 5.91 -6.31
C ALA A 95 14.30 7.07 -6.65
N ARG A 96 14.10 7.73 -7.80
CA ARG A 96 14.94 8.87 -8.22
C ARG A 96 14.85 10.04 -7.25
N TYR A 97 13.65 10.40 -6.84
CA TYR A 97 13.41 11.50 -5.91
C TYR A 97 13.57 11.10 -4.44
N GLY A 98 13.47 9.82 -4.14
CA GLY A 98 13.56 9.29 -2.77
C GLY A 98 12.33 9.58 -1.94
N VAL A 99 11.18 9.55 -2.57
CA VAL A 99 9.86 9.79 -1.98
C VAL A 99 9.01 8.55 -2.13
N ASP A 100 8.02 8.38 -1.27
CA ASP A 100 7.03 7.35 -1.45
C ASP A 100 6.07 7.70 -2.60
N ILE A 101 5.27 6.73 -3.01
CA ILE A 101 4.35 6.86 -4.15
C ILE A 101 3.27 7.91 -3.88
N ASP A 102 2.77 8.00 -2.64
CA ASP A 102 1.73 8.96 -2.28
C ASP A 102 2.26 10.40 -2.33
N LEU A 103 3.47 10.64 -1.83
CA LEU A 103 4.11 11.95 -1.91
C LEU A 103 4.43 12.34 -3.37
N LEU A 104 4.85 11.36 -4.19
CA LEU A 104 5.10 11.57 -5.62
C LEU A 104 3.81 12.01 -6.35
N THR A 105 2.71 11.31 -6.13
CA THR A 105 1.42 11.60 -6.77
C THR A 105 0.80 12.88 -6.25
N ARG A 106 1.02 13.21 -4.97
CA ARG A 106 0.65 14.50 -4.36
C ARG A 106 1.29 15.67 -5.12
N GLY A 107 2.59 15.58 -5.38
CA GLY A 107 3.32 16.63 -6.09
C GLY A 107 2.99 16.70 -7.59
N ALA A 108 2.75 15.57 -8.22
CA ALA A 108 2.60 15.49 -9.68
C ALA A 108 1.17 15.82 -10.16
N VAL A 109 0.13 15.31 -9.49
CA VAL A 109 -1.25 15.33 -10.03
C VAL A 109 -2.31 15.70 -9.00
N PHE A 110 -2.38 14.97 -7.87
CA PHE A 110 -3.56 15.01 -7.00
C PHE A 110 -3.57 16.15 -5.99
N GLY A 111 -2.43 16.76 -5.71
CA GLY A 111 -2.31 17.74 -4.63
C GLY A 111 -2.57 17.12 -3.26
N TYR A 112 -2.62 17.96 -2.22
CA TYR A 112 -2.77 17.51 -0.84
C TYR A 112 -4.10 16.80 -0.57
N ILE A 113 -5.21 17.38 -1.02
CA ILE A 113 -6.54 16.80 -0.79
C ILE A 113 -6.70 15.47 -1.52
N GLY A 114 -6.27 15.39 -2.78
CA GLY A 114 -6.33 14.14 -3.53
C GLY A 114 -5.47 13.04 -2.92
N SER A 115 -4.26 13.37 -2.43
CA SER A 115 -3.40 12.46 -1.71
C SER A 115 -4.05 11.94 -0.40
N THR A 116 -4.76 12.79 0.32
CA THR A 116 -5.51 12.37 1.52
C THR A 116 -6.59 11.34 1.17
N ILE A 117 -7.30 11.55 0.06
CA ILE A 117 -8.32 10.60 -0.42
C ILE A 117 -7.68 9.27 -0.82
N THR A 118 -6.57 9.30 -1.58
CA THR A 118 -5.87 8.08 -2.00
C THR A 118 -5.31 7.32 -0.79
N SER A 119 -4.78 8.02 0.21
CA SER A 119 -4.31 7.41 1.46
C SER A 119 -5.45 6.75 2.24
N LEU A 120 -6.63 7.38 2.28
CA LEU A 120 -7.81 6.79 2.93
C LEU A 120 -8.29 5.53 2.22
N ILE A 121 -8.32 5.54 0.89
CA ILE A 121 -8.65 4.37 0.08
C ILE A 121 -7.64 3.24 0.36
N TYR A 122 -6.34 3.55 0.32
CA TYR A 122 -5.29 2.58 0.60
C TYR A 122 -5.41 1.97 2.00
N ALA A 123 -5.63 2.80 3.02
CA ALA A 123 -5.85 2.33 4.39
C ALA A 123 -7.08 1.41 4.49
N SER A 124 -8.17 1.76 3.82
CA SER A 124 -9.38 0.94 3.78
C SER A 124 -9.12 -0.44 3.18
N PHE A 125 -8.39 -0.51 2.06
CA PHE A 125 -7.95 -1.78 1.48
C PHE A 125 -7.07 -2.58 2.43
N THR A 126 -6.13 -1.94 3.10
CA THR A 126 -5.25 -2.61 4.06
C THR A 126 -6.04 -3.25 5.20
N PHE A 127 -7.05 -2.57 5.75
CA PHE A 127 -7.92 -3.15 6.77
C PHE A 127 -8.74 -4.34 6.27
N ILE A 128 -9.28 -4.25 5.04
CA ILE A 128 -10.04 -5.36 4.44
C ILE A 128 -9.14 -6.58 4.25
N PHE A 129 -7.95 -6.40 3.68
CA PHE A 129 -7.00 -7.49 3.48
C PHE A 129 -6.54 -8.09 4.81
N PHE A 130 -6.27 -7.25 5.80
CA PHE A 130 -5.94 -7.71 7.15
C PHE A 130 -7.05 -8.58 7.76
N ALA A 131 -8.30 -8.19 7.60
CA ALA A 131 -9.43 -8.98 8.09
C ALA A 131 -9.54 -10.34 7.35
N ILE A 132 -9.30 -10.38 6.04
CA ILE A 132 -9.28 -11.62 5.26
C ILE A 132 -8.13 -12.53 5.71
N GLU A 133 -6.93 -11.99 5.92
CA GLU A 133 -5.78 -12.74 6.44
C GLU A 133 -6.08 -13.37 7.80
N ALA A 134 -6.65 -12.60 8.72
CA ALA A 134 -7.03 -13.09 10.03
C ALA A 134 -8.09 -14.20 9.94
N ALA A 135 -9.03 -14.09 8.99
CA ALA A 135 -10.04 -15.11 8.75
C ALA A 135 -9.43 -16.42 8.22
N ILE A 136 -8.53 -16.33 7.25
CA ILE A 136 -7.84 -17.50 6.69
C ILE A 136 -6.95 -18.16 7.76
N MET A 137 -6.24 -17.36 8.56
CA MET A 137 -5.43 -17.87 9.66
C MET A 137 -6.28 -18.60 10.70
N ALA A 138 -7.43 -18.03 11.09
CA ALA A 138 -8.34 -18.68 12.04
C ALA A 138 -8.89 -20.00 11.50
N MET A 139 -9.25 -20.09 10.21
CA MET A 139 -9.65 -21.34 9.56
C MET A 139 -8.51 -22.36 9.54
N ALA A 140 -7.28 -21.94 9.29
CA ALA A 140 -6.13 -22.82 9.34
C ALA A 140 -5.88 -23.38 10.76
N LEU A 141 -6.05 -22.56 11.80
CA LEU A 141 -5.97 -23.00 13.20
C LEU A 141 -7.07 -24.01 13.55
N GLU A 142 -8.28 -23.78 13.05
CA GLU A 142 -9.39 -24.74 13.22
C GLU A 142 -9.06 -26.08 12.56
N MET A 143 -8.58 -26.07 11.32
CA MET A 143 -8.28 -27.30 10.59
C MET A 143 -7.10 -28.08 11.17
N LEU A 144 -6.05 -27.39 11.66
CA LEU A 144 -4.83 -28.02 12.15
C LEU A 144 -4.91 -28.45 13.62
N PHE A 145 -5.55 -27.64 14.45
CA PHE A 145 -5.55 -27.80 15.91
C PHE A 145 -6.94 -28.01 16.48
N ALA A 146 -8.01 -28.07 15.66
CA ALA A 146 -9.40 -28.15 16.09
C ALA A 146 -9.81 -27.01 17.05
N ILE A 147 -9.19 -25.84 16.89
CA ILE A 147 -9.50 -24.65 17.69
C ILE A 147 -10.76 -24.00 17.12
N PRO A 148 -11.81 -23.72 17.90
CA PRO A 148 -13.02 -23.06 17.42
C PRO A 148 -12.68 -21.71 16.74
N LEU A 149 -13.34 -21.39 15.62
CA LEU A 149 -13.08 -20.16 14.83
C LEU A 149 -13.04 -18.88 15.69
N VAL A 150 -13.98 -18.75 16.63
CA VAL A 150 -14.03 -17.58 17.52
C VAL A 150 -12.74 -17.43 18.34
N LEU A 151 -12.22 -18.54 18.84
CA LEU A 151 -10.95 -18.54 19.58
C LEU A 151 -9.77 -18.29 18.64
N GLY A 152 -9.82 -18.81 17.40
CA GLY A 152 -8.86 -18.52 16.36
C GLY A 152 -8.75 -17.02 16.06
N TYR A 153 -9.85 -16.31 15.91
CA TYR A 153 -9.86 -14.85 15.73
C TYR A 153 -9.26 -14.11 16.92
N LEU A 154 -9.58 -14.51 18.15
CA LEU A 154 -9.01 -13.90 19.34
C LEU A 154 -7.49 -14.10 19.42
N ILE A 155 -7.01 -15.30 19.09
CA ILE A 155 -5.57 -15.60 19.04
C ILE A 155 -4.90 -14.69 18.00
N CYS A 156 -5.43 -14.59 16.79
CA CYS A 156 -4.90 -13.71 15.75
C CYS A 156 -4.84 -12.26 16.23
N ALA A 157 -5.92 -11.74 16.82
CA ALA A 157 -5.96 -10.38 17.33
C ALA A 157 -4.91 -10.12 18.42
N VAL A 158 -4.80 -11.03 19.40
CA VAL A 158 -3.85 -10.88 20.51
C VAL A 158 -2.39 -10.97 20.05
N VAL A 159 -2.10 -11.81 19.05
CA VAL A 159 -0.73 -11.96 18.53
C VAL A 159 -0.33 -10.77 17.67
N ILE A 160 -1.26 -10.19 16.88
CA ILE A 160 -0.93 -9.14 15.91
C ILE A 160 -0.93 -7.74 16.53
N ILE A 161 -1.82 -7.44 17.49
CA ILE A 161 -1.90 -6.10 18.10
C ILE A 161 -0.57 -5.62 18.73
N PRO A 162 0.25 -6.46 19.38
CA PRO A 162 1.52 -6.02 19.96
C PRO A 162 2.68 -5.88 18.95
N LEU A 163 2.53 -6.37 17.72
CA LEU A 163 3.55 -6.30 16.66
C LEU A 163 3.52 -4.98 15.91
#